data_a46450b8ac97c07b642bf73f4f250054
#
_entry.id   a46450b8ac97c07b642bf73f4f250054
#
_cell.length_a   1.000
_cell.length_b   1.000
_cell.length_c   1.000
_cell.angle_alpha   90.00
_cell.angle_beta   90.00
_cell.angle_gamma   90.00
#
_symmetry.space_group_name_H-M   'P 1'
#
loop_
_entity.id
_entity.type
_entity.pdbx_description
1 polymer ?
#
loop_
_entity_poly.entity_id
_entity_poly.type
_entity_poly.pdbx_seq_one_letter_code
_entity_poly.pdbx_strand_id
1 'polypeptide(L)'
;HCHTRRQRQMCIRDRDYCGHGLGLNFHEEPQILHYGQPNTGMSLKEGMCFTIEPMINIGTHKTKLSKKDGWTVETVDGRLSAQWEHTILVTSDGAEVLTKREEESF
;
A
#
# COMPACT_ATOMS: atom_id res chain seq x y z
N HIS A 1 -2.72 -5.70 8.24
CA HIS A 1 -3.97 -5.34 7.56
C HIS A 1 -5.04 -4.86 8.51
N CYS A 2 -5.64 -3.69 8.26
CA CYS A 2 -6.80 -3.18 9.00
C CYS A 2 -8.10 -3.82 8.48
N HIS A 3 -8.24 -5.14 8.59
CA HIS A 3 -9.36 -5.89 8.02
C HIS A 3 -10.56 -6.01 8.94
N THR A 4 -10.35 -6.11 10.25
CA THR A 4 -11.44 -6.23 11.21
C THR A 4 -11.99 -4.85 11.54
N ARG A 5 -13.27 -4.80 11.94
CA ARG A 5 -13.92 -3.57 12.38
C ARG A 5 -13.17 -2.91 13.54
N ARG A 6 -12.60 -3.71 14.43
CA ARG A 6 -11.81 -3.27 15.59
C ARG A 6 -10.47 -2.68 15.15
N GLN A 7 -9.79 -3.29 14.19
CA GLN A 7 -8.54 -2.78 13.62
C GLN A 7 -8.74 -1.47 12.87
N ARG A 8 -9.88 -1.29 12.19
CA ARG A 8 -10.22 -0.04 11.50
C ARG A 8 -10.38 1.14 12.44
N GLN A 9 -10.78 0.91 13.69
CA GLN A 9 -10.89 1.97 14.70
C GLN A 9 -9.51 2.38 15.24
N MET A 10 -8.53 1.48 15.20
CA MET A 10 -7.18 1.72 15.71
C MET A 10 -6.17 2.12 14.65
N CYS A 11 -6.54 2.02 13.37
CA CYS A 11 -5.61 2.10 12.26
C CYS A 11 -6.24 2.92 11.12
N ILE A 12 -5.65 4.07 10.83
CA ILE A 12 -6.05 4.95 9.73
C ILE A 12 -5.04 4.73 8.59
N ARG A 13 -5.55 4.33 7.42
CA ARG A 13 -4.73 4.17 6.22
C ARG A 13 -4.55 5.51 5.53
N ASP A 14 -3.36 5.73 5.04
CA ASP A 14 -3.10 6.86 4.16
C ASP A 14 -3.87 6.69 2.85
N ARG A 15 -4.49 7.76 2.39
CA ARG A 15 -5.29 7.80 1.15
C ARG A 15 -4.60 8.56 0.03
N ASP A 16 -3.55 9.30 0.33
CA ASP A 16 -2.83 10.13 -0.64
C ASP A 16 -1.80 9.33 -1.43
N TYR A 17 -1.36 8.19 -0.87
CA TYR A 17 -0.39 7.29 -1.48
C TYR A 17 -1.00 5.93 -1.70
N CYS A 18 -0.68 5.32 -2.84
CA CYS A 18 -1.20 4.01 -3.22
C CYS A 18 -0.11 3.13 -3.82
N GLY A 19 -0.37 1.84 -3.90
CA GLY A 19 0.42 0.93 -4.70
C GLY A 19 0.25 1.24 -6.19
N HIS A 20 1.15 0.71 -6.97
CA HIS A 20 1.23 1.00 -8.41
C HIS A 20 1.58 -0.24 -9.22
N GLY A 21 1.21 -0.23 -10.48
CA GLY A 21 1.67 -1.20 -11.44
C GLY A 21 3.18 -1.10 -11.66
N LEU A 22 3.79 -2.22 -11.98
CA LEU A 22 5.19 -2.35 -12.35
C LEU A 22 5.28 -3.06 -13.69
N GLY A 23 6.10 -2.54 -14.59
CA GLY A 23 6.33 -3.11 -15.89
C GLY A 23 7.53 -2.46 -16.54
N LEU A 24 7.33 -1.82 -17.68
CA LEU A 24 8.38 -1.06 -18.34
C LEU A 24 8.77 0.19 -17.58
N ASN A 25 7.84 0.74 -16.79
CA ASN A 25 8.07 1.90 -15.94
C ASN A 25 8.01 1.50 -14.46
N PHE A 26 8.74 2.23 -13.62
CA PHE A 26 8.75 1.99 -12.18
C PHE A 26 7.39 2.26 -11.54
N HIS A 27 6.72 3.31 -12.00
CA HIS A 27 5.34 3.61 -11.61
C HIS A 27 4.47 3.63 -12.87
N GLU A 28 3.50 2.74 -12.94
CA GLU A 28 2.54 2.70 -14.05
C GLU A 28 1.17 2.22 -13.57
N GLU A 29 0.17 2.30 -14.45
CA GLU A 29 -1.16 1.76 -14.18
C GLU A 29 -1.10 0.24 -13.87
N PRO A 30 -2.01 -0.27 -13.02
CA PRO A 30 -3.07 0.45 -12.32
C PRO A 30 -2.62 1.06 -10.97
N GLN A 31 -3.42 1.98 -10.44
CA GLN A 31 -3.31 2.37 -9.03
C GLN A 31 -3.91 1.29 -8.15
N ILE A 32 -3.20 0.91 -7.09
CA ILE A 32 -3.63 -0.09 -6.12
C ILE A 32 -3.99 0.63 -4.82
N LEU A 33 -5.27 0.89 -4.63
CA LEU A 33 -5.77 1.58 -3.45
C LEU A 33 -5.77 0.64 -2.24
N HIS A 34 -5.44 1.19 -1.07
CA HIS A 34 -5.43 0.45 0.19
C HIS A 34 -6.73 0.64 0.98
N TYR A 35 -7.76 1.16 0.31
CA TYR A 35 -9.12 1.32 0.84
C TYR A 35 -10.13 1.06 -0.29
N GLY A 36 -11.37 0.83 0.05
CA GLY A 36 -12.44 0.61 -0.94
C GLY A 36 -13.36 -0.53 -0.57
N GLN A 37 -14.22 -0.91 -1.51
CA GLN A 37 -15.15 -2.01 -1.39
C GLN A 37 -14.56 -3.29 -1.98
N PRO A 38 -14.76 -4.46 -1.36
CA PRO A 38 -14.36 -5.73 -1.96
C PRO A 38 -15.05 -5.98 -3.30
N ASN A 39 -14.38 -6.72 -4.17
CA ASN A 39 -14.90 -7.13 -5.48
C ASN A 39 -15.26 -5.98 -6.41
N THR A 40 -14.56 -4.87 -6.30
CA THR A 40 -14.69 -3.70 -7.18
C THR A 40 -13.34 -3.38 -7.82
N GLY A 41 -13.37 -2.55 -8.85
CA GLY A 41 -12.17 -2.09 -9.54
C GLY A 41 -11.77 -3.00 -10.70
N MET A 42 -10.52 -2.87 -11.11
CA MET A 42 -9.96 -3.62 -12.25
C MET A 42 -9.83 -5.11 -11.93
N SER A 43 -10.19 -5.95 -12.87
CA SER A 43 -9.92 -7.39 -12.79
C SER A 43 -8.43 -7.65 -12.96
N LEU A 44 -7.86 -8.41 -12.03
CA LEU A 44 -6.46 -8.84 -12.11
C LEU A 44 -6.30 -9.95 -13.13
N LYS A 45 -5.27 -9.84 -13.95
CA LYS A 45 -4.93 -10.85 -14.97
C LYS A 45 -3.56 -11.42 -14.68
N GLU A 46 -3.38 -12.69 -15.03
CA GLU A 46 -2.09 -13.37 -14.94
C GLU A 46 -0.99 -12.57 -15.63
N GLY A 47 0.15 -12.49 -15.01
CA GLY A 47 1.29 -11.71 -15.46
C GLY A 47 1.33 -10.26 -15.00
N MET A 48 0.25 -9.73 -14.43
CA MET A 48 0.28 -8.40 -13.83
C MET A 48 1.22 -8.37 -12.64
N CYS A 49 1.96 -7.28 -12.53
CA CYS A 49 2.86 -7.02 -11.43
C CYS A 49 2.53 -5.64 -10.83
N PHE A 50 2.38 -5.58 -9.52
CA PHE A 50 2.04 -4.33 -8.83
C PHE A 50 2.53 -4.35 -7.38
N THR A 51 2.52 -3.19 -6.73
CA THR A 51 2.91 -3.07 -5.34
C THR A 51 1.70 -3.01 -4.41
N ILE A 52 1.89 -3.53 -3.20
CA ILE A 52 1.00 -3.31 -2.06
C ILE A 52 1.84 -2.63 -1.00
N GLU A 53 1.53 -1.37 -0.70
CA GLU A 53 2.40 -0.53 0.13
C GLU A 53 1.61 0.33 1.12
N PRO A 54 0.76 -0.25 1.96
CA PRO A 54 -0.08 0.52 2.85
C PRO A 54 0.72 1.31 3.87
N MET A 55 0.28 2.52 4.12
CA MET A 55 0.73 3.34 5.24
C MET A 55 -0.30 3.26 6.36
N ILE A 56 0.16 2.95 7.56
CA ILE A 56 -0.68 2.77 8.74
C ILE A 56 -0.35 3.86 9.73
N ASN A 57 -1.32 4.70 10.03
CA ASN A 57 -1.17 5.86 10.90
C ASN A 57 -1.96 5.69 12.19
N ILE A 58 -1.38 6.09 13.32
CA ILE A 58 -2.10 6.14 14.61
C ILE A 58 -3.12 7.26 14.61
N GLY A 59 -2.79 8.39 14.00
CA GLY A 59 -3.63 9.58 13.91
C GLY A 59 -4.20 9.82 12.52
N THR A 60 -4.13 11.05 12.05
CA THR A 60 -4.68 11.44 10.75
C THR A 60 -3.94 10.80 9.57
N HIS A 61 -4.66 10.57 8.47
CA HIS A 61 -4.07 10.17 7.19
C HIS A 61 -3.46 11.35 6.43
N LYS A 62 -3.69 12.57 6.86
CA LYS A 62 -3.17 13.77 6.18
C LYS A 62 -1.66 13.89 6.37
N THR A 63 -0.98 14.25 5.31
CA THR A 63 0.48 14.32 5.25
C THR A 63 0.96 15.73 4.92
N LYS A 64 2.23 15.98 5.22
CA LYS A 64 2.95 17.19 4.84
C LYS A 64 4.33 16.81 4.31
N LEU A 65 4.79 17.55 3.32
CA LEU A 65 6.14 17.42 2.79
C LEU A 65 7.09 18.27 3.64
N SER A 66 8.23 17.70 4.04
CA SER A 66 9.25 18.43 4.76
C SER A 66 9.80 19.57 3.93
N LYS A 67 9.86 20.77 4.52
CA LYS A 67 10.49 21.94 3.88
C LYS A 67 12.01 21.88 3.89
N LYS A 68 12.61 21.02 4.73
CA LYS A 68 14.06 20.90 4.85
C LYS A 68 14.69 20.21 3.64
N ASP A 69 14.06 19.13 3.17
CA ASP A 69 14.61 18.32 2.07
C ASP A 69 13.68 18.22 0.86
N GLY A 70 12.42 18.66 0.98
CA GLY A 70 11.44 18.56 -0.11
C GLY A 70 11.08 17.12 -0.47
N TRP A 71 11.43 16.16 0.36
CA TRP A 71 11.27 14.74 0.12
C TRP A 71 10.55 13.99 1.25
N THR A 72 10.99 14.18 2.48
CA THR A 72 10.44 13.47 3.65
C THR A 72 8.97 13.83 3.85
N VAL A 73 8.13 12.81 3.95
CA VAL A 73 6.69 12.93 4.19
C VAL A 73 6.40 12.54 5.62
N GLU A 74 5.67 13.42 6.32
CA GLU A 74 5.28 13.21 7.71
C GLU A 74 3.76 13.35 7.84
N THR A 75 3.17 12.72 8.86
CA THR A 75 1.79 13.00 9.24
C THR A 75 1.68 14.43 9.79
N VAL A 76 0.57 15.13 9.45
CA VAL A 76 0.40 16.53 9.90
C VAL A 76 0.30 16.67 11.41
N ASP A 77 -0.12 15.61 12.11
CA ASP A 77 -0.23 15.58 13.57
C ASP A 77 1.05 15.06 14.26
N GLY A 78 2.07 14.66 13.53
CA GLY A 78 3.33 14.17 14.06
C GLY A 78 3.24 12.82 14.79
N ARG A 79 2.11 12.12 14.70
CA ARG A 79 1.93 10.81 15.34
C ARG A 79 2.57 9.71 14.53
N LEU A 80 2.74 8.53 15.14
CA LEU A 80 3.43 7.41 14.53
C LEU A 80 2.76 6.92 13.25
N SER A 81 3.59 6.59 12.27
CA SER A 81 3.20 6.00 11.00
C SER A 81 4.18 4.89 10.64
N ALA A 82 3.68 3.85 10.00
CA ALA A 82 4.48 2.75 9.50
C ALA A 82 4.07 2.40 8.08
N GLN A 83 5.04 2.04 7.26
CA GLN A 83 4.82 1.57 5.89
C GLN A 83 5.50 0.23 5.69
N TRP A 84 4.88 -0.60 4.86
CA TRP A 84 5.44 -1.86 4.40
C TRP A 84 5.06 -2.06 2.95
N GLU A 85 5.99 -2.53 2.15
CA GLU A 85 5.78 -2.71 0.72
C GLU A 85 6.19 -4.11 0.26
N HIS A 86 5.33 -4.70 -0.55
CA HIS A 86 5.65 -5.90 -1.32
C HIS A 86 5.28 -5.74 -2.78
N THR A 87 6.06 -6.39 -3.64
CA THR A 87 5.76 -6.55 -5.05
C THR A 87 5.07 -7.89 -5.27
N ILE A 88 3.94 -7.85 -5.95
CA ILE A 88 3.07 -8.99 -6.19
C ILE A 88 3.03 -9.31 -7.68
N LEU A 89 3.18 -10.59 -8.00
CA LEU A 89 2.93 -11.14 -9.33
C LEU A 89 1.63 -11.93 -9.32
N VAL A 90 0.72 -11.63 -10.23
CA VAL A 90 -0.50 -12.40 -10.42
C VAL A 90 -0.17 -13.65 -11.23
N THR A 91 -0.48 -14.81 -10.68
CA THR A 91 -0.25 -16.11 -11.30
C THR A 91 -1.58 -16.72 -11.77
N SER A 92 -1.51 -17.85 -12.51
CA SER A 92 -2.69 -18.57 -12.98
C SER A 92 -3.61 -19.07 -11.86
N ASP A 93 -3.06 -19.30 -10.67
CA ASP A 93 -3.78 -19.89 -9.53
C ASP A 93 -3.79 -19.00 -8.29
N GLY A 94 -3.32 -17.77 -8.39
CA GLY A 94 -3.31 -16.84 -7.26
C GLY A 94 -2.30 -15.73 -7.40
N ALA A 95 -1.40 -15.61 -6.45
CA ALA A 95 -0.39 -14.55 -6.43
C ALA A 95 0.90 -15.04 -5.77
N GLU A 96 2.00 -14.49 -6.25
CA GLU A 96 3.33 -14.70 -5.69
C GLU A 96 3.86 -13.38 -5.14
N VAL A 97 4.39 -13.41 -3.93
CA VAL A 97 5.05 -12.25 -3.31
C VAL A 97 6.53 -12.29 -3.66
N LEU A 98 6.94 -11.48 -4.63
CA LEU A 98 8.31 -11.51 -5.16
C LEU A 98 9.35 -10.98 -4.17
N THR A 99 8.95 -10.12 -3.26
CA THR A 99 9.81 -9.48 -2.26
C THR A 99 9.66 -10.05 -0.86
N LYS A 100 9.11 -11.27 -0.74
CA LYS A 100 8.94 -11.96 0.54
C LYS A 100 10.32 -12.20 1.19
N ARG A 101 10.42 -11.89 2.48
CA ARG A 101 11.62 -12.15 3.28
C ARG A 101 11.50 -13.47 4.03
N GLU A 102 12.64 -14.03 4.41
CA GLU A 102 12.69 -15.35 5.08
C GLU A 102 11.91 -15.40 6.40
N GLU A 103 11.90 -14.29 7.15
CA GLU A 103 11.19 -14.18 8.41
C GLU A 103 9.67 -14.03 8.28
N GLU A 104 9.14 -13.84 7.07
CA GLU A 104 7.71 -13.65 6.82
C GLU A 104 7.01 -14.99 6.56
N SER A 105 5.85 -15.19 7.19
CA SER A 105 5.05 -16.41 7.08
C SER A 105 3.69 -16.13 6.42
N PHE A 106 3.66 -16.18 5.13
CA PHE A 106 2.41 -16.13 4.36
C PHE A 106 2.55 -16.80 3.01
#